data_58b19e87a2b8ad881e49d454808a3e5f
#
_entry.id   58b19e87a2b8ad881e49d454808a3e5f
#
_cell.length_a   1.000
_cell.length_b   1.000
_cell.length_c   1.000
_cell.angle_alpha   90.00
_cell.angle_beta   90.00
_cell.angle_gamma   90.00
#
_symmetry.space_group_name_H-M   'P 1'
#
loop_
_entity.id
_entity.type
_entity.pdbx_description
1 polymer ?
#
loop_
_entity_poly.entity_id
_entity_poly.type
_entity_poly.pdbx_seq_one_letter_code
_entity_poly.pdbx_strand_id
1 'polypeptide(L)'
;MTSSGSLVAGAVLPENYARHANYHVKTIQAYEPHGLHVNYVSLNNEPTCCPSINYPSILLITSSQMATMLKDDWFPAFKANHLTTKILLLDFNWGNADLVEPL
;
A
#
# COMPACT_ATOMS: atom_id res chain seq x y z
N MET A 1 1.45 -14.47 1.37
CA MET A 1 0.87 -13.18 0.97
C MET A 1 1.65 -12.53 -0.18
N THR A 2 2.93 -12.70 -0.27
CA THR A 2 3.77 -12.14 -1.34
C THR A 2 4.18 -13.21 -2.34
N SER A 3 4.50 -12.80 -3.58
CA SER A 3 4.91 -13.70 -4.67
C SER A 3 6.24 -14.43 -4.39
N SER A 4 7.09 -13.84 -3.56
CA SER A 4 8.36 -14.46 -3.15
C SER A 4 8.23 -15.45 -1.99
N GLY A 5 7.09 -15.48 -1.30
CA GLY A 5 6.94 -16.19 -0.02
C GLY A 5 7.81 -15.63 1.11
N SER A 6 8.40 -14.45 0.90
CA SER A 6 9.31 -13.75 1.81
C SER A 6 8.83 -12.34 2.09
N LEU A 7 9.44 -11.69 3.06
CA LEU A 7 9.27 -10.25 3.32
C LEU A 7 10.13 -9.39 2.38
N VAL A 8 10.92 -10.01 1.53
CA VAL A 8 11.87 -9.34 0.63
C VAL A 8 11.50 -9.61 -0.81
N ALA A 9 11.59 -8.57 -1.64
CA ALA A 9 11.50 -8.62 -3.11
C ALA A 9 10.25 -9.35 -3.64
N GLY A 10 9.12 -9.20 -3.00
CA GLY A 10 7.86 -9.81 -3.44
C GLY A 10 6.74 -8.80 -3.60
N ALA A 11 5.85 -9.03 -4.55
CA ALA A 11 4.60 -8.29 -4.69
C ALA A 11 3.47 -8.96 -3.90
N VAL A 12 2.53 -8.18 -3.42
CA VAL A 12 1.28 -8.74 -2.87
C VAL A 12 0.55 -9.45 -4.00
N LEU A 13 0.17 -10.70 -3.77
CA LEU A 13 -0.61 -11.47 -4.74
C LEU A 13 -2.03 -10.89 -4.85
N PRO A 14 -2.62 -10.84 -6.06
CA PRO A 14 -3.95 -10.24 -6.28
C PRO A 14 -5.03 -10.78 -5.35
N GLU A 15 -5.04 -12.07 -5.08
CA GLU A 15 -5.99 -12.71 -4.15
C GLU A 15 -5.85 -12.23 -2.70
N ASN A 16 -4.81 -11.47 -2.39
CA ASN A 16 -4.55 -10.92 -1.07
C ASN A 16 -4.73 -9.39 -0.97
N TYR A 17 -5.15 -8.71 -2.05
CA TYR A 17 -5.31 -7.25 -2.05
C TYR A 17 -6.32 -6.79 -1.01
N ALA A 18 -7.47 -7.44 -0.91
CA ALA A 18 -8.47 -7.13 0.11
C ALA A 18 -7.95 -7.35 1.54
N ARG A 19 -7.14 -8.40 1.77
CA ARG A 19 -6.50 -8.64 3.07
C ARG A 19 -5.47 -7.56 3.40
N HIS A 20 -4.72 -7.11 2.40
CA HIS A 20 -3.75 -6.05 2.55
C HIS A 20 -4.43 -4.72 2.92
N ALA A 21 -5.51 -4.36 2.23
CA ALA A 21 -6.32 -3.18 2.56
C ALA A 21 -6.87 -3.25 4.00
N ASN A 22 -7.46 -4.39 4.39
CA ASN A 22 -7.99 -4.60 5.74
C ASN A 22 -6.90 -4.57 6.82
N TYR A 23 -5.69 -5.01 6.53
CA TYR A 23 -4.56 -4.89 7.45
C TYR A 23 -4.27 -3.42 7.76
N HIS A 24 -4.23 -2.56 6.74
CA HIS A 24 -4.00 -1.12 6.93
C HIS A 24 -5.17 -0.44 7.64
N VAL A 25 -6.41 -0.80 7.35
CA VAL A 25 -7.59 -0.33 8.11
C VAL A 25 -7.41 -0.64 9.60
N LYS A 26 -7.11 -1.89 9.95
CA LYS A 26 -6.90 -2.29 11.35
C LYS A 26 -5.71 -1.60 12.00
N THR A 27 -4.64 -1.39 11.25
CA THR A 27 -3.47 -0.66 11.74
C THR A 27 -3.84 0.78 12.09
N ILE A 28 -4.53 1.49 11.19
CA ILE A 28 -4.99 2.86 11.43
C ILE A 28 -5.92 2.91 12.66
N GLN A 29 -6.91 2.03 12.71
CA GLN A 29 -7.85 1.94 13.83
C GLN A 29 -7.16 1.64 15.17
N ALA A 30 -6.04 0.92 15.16
CA ALA A 30 -5.31 0.60 16.37
C ALA A 30 -4.60 1.82 17.00
N TYR A 31 -4.30 2.87 16.22
CA TYR A 31 -3.70 4.10 16.74
C TYR A 31 -4.71 5.05 17.40
N GLU A 32 -5.98 5.04 16.96
CA GLU A 32 -7.01 5.96 17.45
C GLU A 32 -7.23 5.92 18.97
N PRO A 33 -7.30 4.75 19.66
CA PRO A 33 -7.47 4.69 21.10
C PRO A 33 -6.29 5.28 21.88
N HIS A 34 -5.14 5.44 21.24
CA HIS A 34 -3.94 6.05 21.81
C HIS A 34 -3.85 7.54 21.54
N GLY A 35 -4.91 8.15 20.98
CA GLY A 35 -4.93 9.58 20.63
C GLY A 35 -4.07 9.95 19.43
N LEU A 36 -3.69 8.97 18.61
CA LEU A 36 -2.87 9.17 17.41
C LEU A 36 -3.76 9.05 16.16
N HIS A 37 -3.99 10.17 15.50
CA HIS A 37 -4.74 10.19 14.25
C HIS A 37 -3.79 10.05 13.06
N VAL A 38 -4.01 9.03 12.23
CA VAL A 38 -3.23 8.80 11.01
C VAL A 38 -3.84 9.61 9.87
N ASN A 39 -3.18 10.72 9.49
CA ASN A 39 -3.66 11.59 8.43
C ASN A 39 -3.40 11.03 7.03
N TYR A 40 -2.26 10.35 6.85
CA TYR A 40 -1.82 9.82 5.55
C TYR A 40 -1.23 8.43 5.70
N VAL A 41 -1.41 7.62 4.69
CA VAL A 41 -0.77 6.31 4.54
C VAL A 41 -0.36 6.10 3.09
N SER A 42 0.81 5.55 2.84
CA SER A 42 1.21 5.10 1.50
C SER A 42 0.93 3.61 1.32
N LEU A 43 0.76 3.17 0.07
CA LEU A 43 0.63 1.76 -0.26
C LEU A 43 1.87 0.96 0.15
N ASN A 44 3.03 1.54 -0.11
CA ASN A 44 4.33 0.95 0.18
C ASN A 44 5.43 2.00 0.01
N ASN A 45 6.53 1.84 0.74
CA ASN A 45 7.74 2.60 0.53
C ASN A 45 8.44 2.12 -0.74
N GLU A 46 8.75 3.03 -1.64
CA GLU A 46 9.52 2.79 -2.87
C GLU A 46 9.12 1.49 -3.60
N PRO A 47 7.88 1.37 -4.09
CA PRO A 47 7.30 0.08 -4.51
C PRO A 47 8.03 -0.64 -5.65
N THR A 48 8.86 0.06 -6.41
CA THR A 48 9.64 -0.53 -7.52
C THR A 48 11.14 -0.52 -7.28
N CYS A 49 11.58 -0.08 -6.08
CA CYS A 49 13.00 -0.01 -5.77
C CYS A 49 13.59 -1.36 -5.41
N CYS A 50 14.81 -1.50 -5.83
CA CYS A 50 15.84 -2.31 -5.14
C CYS A 50 15.46 -3.79 -4.91
N PRO A 51 15.01 -4.55 -5.93
CA PRO A 51 14.57 -5.94 -5.76
C PRO A 51 15.69 -6.89 -5.32
N SER A 52 16.93 -6.47 -5.42
CA SER A 52 18.10 -7.27 -5.08
C SER A 52 18.65 -7.03 -3.68
N ILE A 53 18.10 -6.08 -2.92
CA ILE A 53 18.55 -5.78 -1.57
C ILE A 53 17.59 -6.38 -0.55
N ASN A 54 18.15 -6.74 0.61
CA ASN A 54 17.37 -7.28 1.75
C ASN A 54 16.58 -6.19 2.49
N TYR A 55 15.76 -5.44 1.76
CA TYR A 55 14.76 -4.58 2.36
C TYR A 55 13.50 -5.37 2.65
N PRO A 56 13.10 -5.51 3.90
CA PRO A 56 11.83 -6.12 4.24
C PRO A 56 10.67 -5.25 3.71
N SER A 57 9.63 -5.90 3.27
CA SER A 57 8.38 -5.26 2.83
C SER A 57 8.44 -4.47 1.52
N ILE A 58 9.39 -4.75 0.64
CA ILE A 58 9.34 -4.19 -0.72
C ILE A 58 8.20 -4.85 -1.48
N LEU A 59 7.29 -4.00 -1.93
CA LEU A 59 6.15 -4.37 -2.75
C LEU A 59 6.43 -3.97 -4.20
N LEU A 60 6.83 -4.92 -5.01
CA LEU A 60 7.07 -4.71 -6.43
C LEU A 60 5.76 -4.89 -7.20
N ILE A 61 5.11 -3.78 -7.55
CA ILE A 61 3.87 -3.79 -8.34
C ILE A 61 3.94 -2.73 -9.44
N THR A 62 3.20 -2.99 -10.51
CA THR A 62 3.04 -2.02 -11.59
C THR A 62 2.01 -0.94 -11.22
N SER A 63 2.05 0.21 -11.91
CA SER A 63 1.03 1.26 -11.74
C SER A 63 -0.38 0.72 -11.96
N SER A 64 -0.59 -0.13 -12.95
CA SER A 64 -1.89 -0.77 -13.21
C SER A 64 -2.37 -1.64 -12.05
N GLN A 65 -1.47 -2.41 -11.42
CA GLN A 65 -1.80 -3.20 -10.22
C GLN A 65 -2.09 -2.30 -9.02
N MET A 66 -1.34 -1.20 -8.85
CA MET A 66 -1.62 -0.20 -7.81
C MET A 66 -3.01 0.41 -8.00
N ALA A 67 -3.35 0.81 -9.23
CA ALA A 67 -4.66 1.37 -9.56
C ALA A 67 -5.80 0.40 -9.23
N THR A 68 -5.65 -0.87 -9.60
CA THR A 68 -6.62 -1.93 -9.29
C THR A 68 -6.78 -2.09 -7.78
N MET A 69 -5.68 -2.26 -7.05
CA MET A 69 -5.67 -2.42 -5.60
C MET A 69 -6.32 -1.24 -4.88
N LEU A 70 -6.03 -0.01 -5.32
CA LEU A 70 -6.62 1.19 -4.75
C LEU A 70 -8.13 1.24 -4.99
N LYS A 71 -8.55 1.08 -6.25
CA LYS A 71 -9.94 1.23 -6.67
C LYS A 71 -10.84 0.14 -6.09
N ASP A 72 -10.40 -1.10 -6.16
CA ASP A 72 -11.26 -2.25 -5.90
C ASP A 72 -11.18 -2.73 -4.43
N ASP A 73 -10.09 -2.39 -3.71
CA ASP A 73 -9.87 -2.86 -2.35
C ASP A 73 -9.71 -1.73 -1.33
N TRP A 74 -8.75 -0.82 -1.52
CA TRP A 74 -8.39 0.16 -0.48
C TRP A 74 -9.46 1.24 -0.28
N PHE A 75 -9.90 1.91 -1.35
CA PHE A 75 -10.92 2.95 -1.22
C PHE A 75 -12.24 2.40 -0.69
N PRO A 76 -12.75 1.24 -1.15
CA PRO A 76 -13.92 0.63 -0.56
C PRO A 76 -13.75 0.27 0.92
N ALA A 77 -12.59 -0.32 1.30
CA ALA A 77 -12.33 -0.70 2.69
C ALA A 77 -12.26 0.52 3.62
N PHE A 78 -11.57 1.59 3.21
CA PHE A 78 -11.46 2.84 3.98
C PHE A 78 -12.83 3.50 4.14
N LYS A 79 -13.60 3.58 3.05
CA LYS A 79 -14.98 4.12 3.07
C LYS A 79 -15.90 3.33 4.00
N ALA A 80 -15.87 2.00 3.90
CA ALA A 80 -16.71 1.11 4.74
C ALA A 80 -16.38 1.22 6.22
N ASN A 81 -15.14 1.58 6.56
CA ASN A 81 -14.67 1.77 7.94
C ASN A 81 -14.66 3.24 8.39
N HIS A 82 -15.24 4.16 7.60
CA HIS A 82 -15.34 5.59 7.89
C HIS A 82 -13.98 6.26 8.19
N LEU A 83 -12.90 5.78 7.59
CA LEU A 83 -11.58 6.37 7.76
C LEU A 83 -11.46 7.69 7.00
N THR A 84 -10.91 8.70 7.66
CA THR A 84 -10.58 10.00 7.06
C THR A 84 -9.13 10.08 6.59
N THR A 85 -8.35 9.06 6.85
CA THR A 85 -6.97 8.89 6.40
C THR A 85 -6.89 8.97 4.88
N LYS A 86 -5.99 9.80 4.38
CA LYS A 86 -5.75 9.94 2.94
C LYS A 86 -4.67 8.97 2.49
N ILE A 87 -4.81 8.46 1.27
CA ILE A 87 -3.85 7.54 0.67
C ILE A 87 -2.89 8.34 -0.20
N LEU A 88 -1.59 8.21 0.06
CA LEU A 88 -0.53 8.70 -0.80
C LEU A 88 -0.29 7.68 -1.90
N LEU A 89 -0.44 8.10 -3.15
CA LEU A 89 -0.35 7.19 -4.30
C LEU A 89 1.08 6.73 -4.54
N LEU A 90 2.06 7.57 -4.23
CA LEU A 90 3.47 7.26 -4.39
C LEU A 90 4.29 7.73 -3.18
N ASP A 91 5.13 6.84 -2.70
CA ASP A 91 6.14 7.08 -1.68
C ASP A 91 7.50 6.74 -2.29
N PHE A 92 8.06 7.69 -3.06
CA PHE A 92 9.26 7.50 -3.87
C PHE A 92 10.00 8.81 -4.11
N ASN A 93 11.15 8.73 -4.78
CA ASN A 93 11.93 9.90 -5.19
C ASN A 93 11.17 10.76 -6.21
N TRP A 94 11.42 12.07 -6.19
CA TRP A 94 10.77 13.04 -7.08
C TRP A 94 10.89 12.75 -8.58
N GLY A 95 11.95 12.04 -8.99
CA GLY A 95 12.17 11.65 -10.38
C GLY A 95 11.28 10.53 -10.90
N ASN A 96 10.39 9.98 -10.07
CA ASN A 96 9.54 8.82 -10.41
C ASN A 96 8.04 9.19 -10.48
N ALA A 97 7.73 10.44 -10.75
CA ALA A 97 6.34 10.91 -10.86
C ALA A 97 5.54 10.21 -11.98
N ASP A 98 6.21 9.72 -13.02
CA ASP A 98 5.65 8.92 -14.10
C ASP A 98 4.95 7.64 -13.63
N LEU A 99 5.30 7.14 -12.46
CA LEU A 99 4.65 5.95 -11.87
C LEU A 99 3.21 6.21 -11.41
N VAL A 100 2.83 7.46 -11.19
CA VAL A 100 1.46 7.83 -10.75
C VAL A 100 0.60 8.43 -11.86
N GLU A 101 1.17 8.81 -13.00
CA GLU A 101 0.39 9.35 -14.12
C GLU A 101 -0.75 8.43 -14.60
N PRO A 102 -0.61 7.08 -14.56
CA PRO A 102 -1.68 6.16 -14.92
C PRO A 102 -2.73 5.93 -13.80
N LEU A 103 -2.54 6.47 -12.58
CA LEU A 103 -3.42 6.25 -11.44
C LEU A 103 -4.51 7.32 -11.34
#